data_0ad7f1f212528af81294bca683738e87
#
_entry.id   0ad7f1f212528af81294bca683738e87
#
_cell.length_a   1.000
_cell.length_b   1.000
_cell.length_c   1.000
_cell.angle_alpha   90.00
_cell.angle_beta   90.00
_cell.angle_gamma   90.00
#
_symmetry.space_group_name_H-M   'P 1'
#
loop_
_entity.id
_entity.type
_entity.pdbx_description
1 polymer ?
#
loop_
_entity_poly.entity_id
_entity_poly.type
_entity_poly.pdbx_seq_one_letter_code
_entity_poly.pdbx_strand_id
1 'polypeptide(L)'
;MMEVYDGLAEKSCFVPEEKENLYDYVDKGMIFLACDGDKRLAGYFLVIYPGAGAENLAADLGFSAAKQKKTAHMESCCVREEYRGSGMEKDFLRIAEQCIDGKKYKYLMGTVSPSNAASVKSFEDCGYQVVRTQEKYGGLLRHIMMKEKDA
;
A
#
# COMPACT_ATOMS: atom_id res chain seq x y z
N MET A 1 15.95 0.29 -0.25
CA MET A 1 14.58 -0.23 -0.44
C MET A 1 14.57 -1.61 -1.09
N MET A 2 15.28 -1.84 -2.18
CA MET A 2 15.34 -3.15 -2.84
C MET A 2 15.93 -4.24 -1.94
N GLU A 3 16.86 -3.87 -1.06
CA GLU A 3 17.43 -4.80 -0.08
C GLU A 3 16.36 -5.42 0.82
N VAL A 4 15.34 -4.64 1.22
CA VAL A 4 14.24 -5.15 2.04
C VAL A 4 13.42 -6.17 1.27
N TYR A 5 13.12 -5.89 0.00
CA TYR A 5 12.39 -6.84 -0.85
C TYR A 5 13.17 -8.15 -1.02
N ASP A 6 14.48 -8.06 -1.25
CA ASP A 6 15.32 -9.26 -1.43
C ASP A 6 15.36 -10.14 -0.18
N GLY A 7 15.09 -9.58 0.99
CA GLY A 7 14.99 -10.33 2.24
C GLY A 7 13.65 -10.99 2.49
N LEU A 8 12.65 -10.82 1.62
CA LEU A 8 11.33 -11.42 1.82
C LEU A 8 11.35 -12.92 1.56
N ALA A 9 10.76 -13.70 2.49
CA ALA A 9 10.67 -15.16 2.36
C ALA A 9 9.66 -15.57 1.29
N GLU A 10 8.54 -14.86 1.18
CA GLU A 10 7.45 -15.15 0.24
C GLU A 10 7.24 -14.00 -0.73
N LYS A 11 8.13 -13.88 -1.70
CA LYS A 11 8.05 -12.82 -2.71
C LYS A 11 6.81 -12.91 -3.60
N SER A 12 6.19 -14.10 -3.72
CA SER A 12 4.97 -14.28 -4.51
C SER A 12 3.77 -13.50 -3.98
N CYS A 13 3.80 -13.08 -2.71
CA CYS A 13 2.74 -12.25 -2.12
C CYS A 13 2.84 -10.79 -2.53
N PHE A 14 3.93 -10.38 -3.16
CA PHE A 14 4.23 -9.00 -3.50
C PHE A 14 4.45 -8.84 -4.99
N VAL A 15 4.06 -7.69 -5.52
CA VAL A 15 4.43 -7.26 -6.87
C VAL A 15 5.60 -6.30 -6.69
N PRO A 16 6.84 -6.69 -7.06
CA PRO A 16 7.99 -5.82 -6.86
C PRO A 16 7.94 -4.63 -7.82
N GLU A 17 8.34 -3.47 -7.30
CA GLU A 17 8.50 -2.30 -8.13
C GLU A 17 9.91 -2.28 -8.74
N GLU A 18 10.00 -1.90 -9.99
CA GLU A 18 11.29 -1.63 -10.61
C GLU A 18 11.94 -0.42 -9.94
N LYS A 19 13.26 -0.42 -9.87
CA LYS A 19 14.01 0.66 -9.22
C LYS A 19 13.66 2.03 -9.80
N GLU A 20 13.50 2.11 -11.10
CA GLU A 20 13.13 3.33 -11.82
C GLU A 20 11.74 3.81 -11.40
N ASN A 21 10.80 2.90 -11.22
CA ASN A 21 9.44 3.23 -10.79
C ASN A 21 9.42 3.80 -9.36
N LEU A 22 10.30 3.29 -8.48
CA LEU A 22 10.39 3.82 -7.12
C LEU A 22 10.83 5.29 -7.12
N TYR A 23 11.75 5.67 -8.00
CA TYR A 23 12.16 7.07 -8.13
C TYR A 23 11.01 7.95 -8.64
N ASP A 24 10.20 7.47 -9.57
CA ASP A 24 9.03 8.20 -10.05
C ASP A 24 8.01 8.42 -8.94
N TYR A 25 7.80 7.44 -8.06
CA TYR A 25 6.82 7.53 -6.98
C TYR A 25 7.20 8.55 -5.90
N VAL A 26 8.48 8.82 -5.70
CA VAL A 26 8.93 9.84 -4.74
C VAL A 26 8.30 11.20 -5.02
N ASP A 27 8.11 11.53 -6.29
CA ASP A 27 7.52 12.83 -6.70
C ASP A 27 5.99 12.83 -6.63
N LYS A 28 5.34 11.65 -6.49
CA LYS A 28 3.88 11.49 -6.60
C LYS A 28 3.22 10.95 -5.33
N GLY A 29 3.92 10.97 -4.23
CA GLY A 29 3.40 10.43 -2.99
C GLY A 29 4.35 10.59 -1.82
N MET A 30 4.38 9.59 -0.95
CA MET A 30 5.21 9.59 0.25
C MET A 30 5.88 8.23 0.43
N ILE A 31 7.10 8.25 0.93
CA ILE A 31 7.81 7.05 1.35
C ILE A 31 8.06 7.14 2.85
N PHE A 32 7.66 6.10 3.57
CA PHE A 32 7.94 5.96 5.00
C PHE A 32 9.02 4.91 5.18
N LEU A 33 10.02 5.22 5.98
CA LEU A 33 11.11 4.31 6.29
C LEU A 33 11.10 4.00 7.78
N ALA A 34 11.21 2.72 8.11
CA ALA A 34 11.41 2.28 9.49
C ALA A 34 12.85 1.80 9.65
N CYS A 35 13.54 2.33 10.66
CA CYS A 35 14.90 1.94 10.97
C CYS A 35 14.97 1.38 12.38
N ASP A 36 15.89 0.44 12.61
CA ASP A 36 16.14 -0.08 13.96
C ASP A 36 17.07 0.86 14.76
N GLY A 37 17.41 0.46 16.00
CA GLY A 37 18.26 1.26 16.88
C GLY A 37 19.66 1.50 16.33
N ASP A 38 20.13 0.69 15.39
CA ASP A 38 21.41 0.82 14.71
C ASP A 38 21.32 1.59 13.40
N LYS A 39 20.16 2.22 13.14
CA LYS A 39 19.85 2.96 11.90
C LYS A 39 19.84 2.09 10.66
N ARG A 40 19.66 0.78 10.82
CA ARG A 40 19.48 -0.15 9.71
C ARG A 40 18.04 -0.13 9.26
N LEU A 41 17.82 -0.12 7.94
CA LEU A 41 16.47 -0.15 7.39
C LEU A 41 15.75 -1.45 7.75
N ALA A 42 14.65 -1.35 8.48
CA ALA A 42 13.82 -2.48 8.89
C ALA A 42 12.65 -2.71 7.93
N GLY A 43 12.15 -1.65 7.31
CA GLY A 43 11.06 -1.74 6.37
C GLY A 43 10.76 -0.42 5.69
N TYR A 44 9.92 -0.47 4.66
CA TYR A 44 9.42 0.74 4.00
C TYR A 44 7.96 0.59 3.61
N PHE A 45 7.31 1.72 3.42
CA PHE A 45 5.93 1.82 2.98
C PHE A 45 5.79 2.95 1.98
N LEU A 46 5.12 2.66 0.87
CA LEU A 46 4.96 3.60 -0.23
C LEU A 46 3.49 3.99 -0.38
N VAL A 47 3.22 5.28 -0.36
CA VAL A 47 1.92 5.86 -0.69
C VAL A 47 2.03 6.61 -2.00
N ILE A 48 1.11 6.41 -2.92
CA ILE A 48 1.05 7.20 -4.15
C ILE A 48 -0.32 7.82 -4.33
N TYR A 49 -0.34 8.93 -5.08
CA TYR A 49 -1.56 9.61 -5.50
C TYR A 49 -1.69 9.43 -7.00
N PRO A 50 -2.46 8.40 -7.46
CA PRO A 50 -2.42 8.00 -8.87
C PRO A 50 -3.10 8.98 -9.82
N GLY A 51 -3.99 9.84 -9.32
CA GLY A 51 -4.80 10.69 -10.18
C GLY A 51 -5.83 9.89 -10.97
N ALA A 52 -6.57 10.54 -11.85
CA ALA A 52 -7.56 9.85 -12.68
C ALA A 52 -6.88 9.02 -13.76
N GLY A 53 -7.34 7.81 -13.97
CA GLY A 53 -6.82 6.92 -15.01
C GLY A 53 -7.00 5.45 -14.70
N ALA A 54 -6.65 4.61 -15.67
CA ALA A 54 -6.85 3.15 -15.58
C ALA A 54 -6.00 2.50 -14.47
N GLU A 55 -4.91 3.13 -14.05
CA GLU A 55 -4.03 2.60 -13.00
C GLU A 55 -4.59 2.84 -11.60
N ASN A 56 -5.59 3.71 -11.46
CA ASN A 56 -6.23 3.99 -10.19
C ASN A 56 -7.18 2.85 -9.83
N LEU A 57 -7.02 2.28 -8.64
CA LEU A 57 -7.89 1.20 -8.14
C LEU A 57 -9.37 1.63 -8.09
N ALA A 58 -9.63 2.91 -7.88
CA ALA A 58 -10.99 3.43 -7.88
C ALA A 58 -11.65 3.31 -9.26
N ALA A 59 -10.87 3.29 -10.34
CA ALA A 59 -11.39 3.06 -11.69
C ALA A 59 -11.96 1.64 -11.81
N ASP A 60 -11.34 0.66 -11.17
CA ASP A 60 -11.84 -0.73 -11.17
C ASP A 60 -13.21 -0.83 -10.49
N LEU A 61 -13.52 0.10 -9.60
CA LEU A 61 -14.82 0.16 -8.89
C LEU A 61 -15.83 1.05 -9.60
N GLY A 62 -15.50 1.59 -10.77
CA GLY A 62 -16.38 2.48 -11.52
C GLY A 62 -16.50 3.89 -10.96
N PHE A 63 -15.56 4.33 -10.15
CA PHE A 63 -15.55 5.70 -9.60
C PHE A 63 -15.34 6.72 -10.73
N SER A 64 -16.01 7.87 -10.60
CA SER A 64 -15.82 8.99 -11.52
C SER A 64 -14.38 9.53 -11.45
N ALA A 65 -13.96 10.27 -12.49
CA ALA A 65 -12.65 10.91 -12.49
C ALA A 65 -12.45 11.82 -11.28
N ALA A 66 -13.50 12.54 -10.87
CA ALA A 66 -13.45 13.41 -9.70
C ALA A 66 -13.17 12.63 -8.41
N LYS A 67 -13.79 11.47 -8.21
CA LYS A 67 -13.54 10.60 -7.06
C LYS A 67 -12.17 9.93 -7.16
N GLN A 68 -11.74 9.54 -8.36
CA GLN A 68 -10.41 8.97 -8.57
C GLN A 68 -9.30 9.92 -8.11
N LYS A 69 -9.45 11.21 -8.36
CA LYS A 69 -8.48 12.23 -7.93
C LYS A 69 -8.39 12.38 -6.41
N LYS A 70 -9.37 11.86 -5.68
CA LYS A 70 -9.41 11.87 -4.22
C LYS A 70 -8.95 10.55 -3.61
N THR A 71 -8.24 9.73 -4.36
CA THR A 71 -7.78 8.41 -3.94
C THR A 71 -6.29 8.43 -3.65
N ALA A 72 -5.90 7.82 -2.55
CA ALA A 72 -4.50 7.52 -2.21
C ALA A 72 -4.33 6.01 -2.20
N HIS A 73 -3.24 5.54 -2.81
CA HIS A 73 -2.89 4.12 -2.81
C HIS A 73 -1.86 3.81 -1.73
N MET A 74 -2.17 2.83 -0.90
CA MET A 74 -1.21 2.15 -0.02
C MET A 74 -0.49 1.14 -0.92
N GLU A 75 0.56 1.57 -1.59
CA GLU A 75 1.08 0.92 -2.79
C GLU A 75 1.96 -0.28 -2.51
N SER A 76 2.90 -0.14 -1.59
CA SER A 76 3.85 -1.21 -1.28
C SER A 76 4.26 -1.15 0.17
N CYS A 77 4.36 -2.32 0.78
CA CYS A 77 4.91 -2.48 2.12
C CYS A 77 5.93 -3.62 2.09
N CYS A 78 7.15 -3.33 2.49
CA CYS A 78 8.18 -4.35 2.65
C CYS A 78 8.78 -4.25 4.04
N VAL A 79 8.86 -5.39 4.72
CA VAL A 79 9.42 -5.50 6.06
C VAL A 79 10.47 -6.61 6.03
N ARG A 80 11.64 -6.37 6.61
CA ARG A 80 12.65 -7.42 6.75
C ARG A 80 12.08 -8.59 7.53
N GLU A 81 12.51 -9.79 7.17
CA GLU A 81 12.01 -11.03 7.76
C GLU A 81 12.10 -11.01 9.29
N GLU A 82 13.21 -10.53 9.85
CA GLU A 82 13.47 -10.47 11.29
C GLU A 82 12.51 -9.54 12.05
N TYR A 83 11.83 -8.63 11.34
CA TYR A 83 10.87 -7.68 11.94
C TYR A 83 9.42 -8.02 11.63
N ARG A 84 9.16 -9.12 10.92
CA ARG A 84 7.79 -9.56 10.63
C ARG A 84 7.10 -10.03 11.90
N GLY A 85 5.78 -9.84 11.92
CA GLY A 85 4.98 -10.17 13.11
C GLY A 85 5.05 -9.12 14.22
N SER A 86 5.75 -8.00 13.98
CA SER A 86 5.89 -6.91 14.96
C SER A 86 4.79 -5.85 14.87
N GLY A 87 3.88 -5.97 13.89
CA GLY A 87 2.85 -4.96 13.64
C GLY A 87 3.32 -3.77 12.80
N MET A 88 4.46 -3.87 12.14
CA MET A 88 5.03 -2.76 11.37
C MET A 88 4.11 -2.31 10.23
N GLU A 89 3.44 -3.23 9.53
CA GLU A 89 2.51 -2.86 8.47
C GLU A 89 1.33 -2.04 9.00
N LYS A 90 0.78 -2.44 10.14
CA LYS A 90 -0.28 -1.66 10.80
C LYS A 90 0.20 -0.27 11.20
N ASP A 91 1.40 -0.18 11.73
CA ASP A 91 1.99 1.10 12.12
C ASP A 91 2.15 2.00 10.91
N PHE A 92 2.65 1.46 9.78
CA PHE A 92 2.75 2.20 8.54
C PHE A 92 1.38 2.68 8.04
N LEU A 93 0.37 1.82 8.06
CA LEU A 93 -0.98 2.19 7.62
C LEU A 93 -1.54 3.34 8.47
N ARG A 94 -1.34 3.29 9.78
CA ARG A 94 -1.81 4.34 10.69
C ARG A 94 -1.08 5.66 10.50
N ILE A 95 0.25 5.60 10.37
CA ILE A 95 1.08 6.78 10.14
C ILE A 95 0.75 7.41 8.78
N ALA A 96 0.64 6.59 7.75
CA ALA A 96 0.28 7.07 6.40
C ALA A 96 -1.06 7.80 6.43
N GLU A 97 -2.07 7.25 7.09
CA GLU A 97 -3.38 7.89 7.20
C GLU A 97 -3.27 9.25 7.88
N GLN A 98 -2.48 9.37 8.94
CA GLN A 98 -2.29 10.64 9.63
C GLN A 98 -1.60 11.69 8.75
N CYS A 99 -0.70 11.27 7.87
CA CYS A 99 0.06 12.17 7.00
C CYS A 99 -0.69 12.54 5.71
N ILE A 100 -1.67 11.74 5.30
CA ILE A 100 -2.47 12.02 4.11
C ILE A 100 -3.47 13.14 4.42
N ASP A 101 -3.52 14.17 3.56
CA ASP A 101 -4.45 15.28 3.72
C ASP A 101 -5.89 14.83 3.41
N GLY A 102 -6.70 14.66 4.45
CA GLY A 102 -8.09 14.22 4.33
C GLY A 102 -9.01 15.20 3.59
N LYS A 103 -8.58 16.44 3.40
CA LYS A 103 -9.33 17.41 2.59
C LYS A 103 -9.15 17.15 1.10
N LYS A 104 -8.03 16.55 0.71
CA LYS A 104 -7.70 16.25 -0.70
C LYS A 104 -7.98 14.79 -1.05
N TYR A 105 -7.73 13.88 -0.12
CA TYR A 105 -7.79 12.44 -0.36
C TYR A 105 -8.73 11.79 0.64
N LYS A 106 -9.83 11.28 0.12
CA LYS A 106 -10.89 10.67 0.93
C LYS A 106 -10.83 9.13 0.91
N TYR A 107 -10.41 8.56 -0.20
CA TYR A 107 -10.44 7.11 -0.42
C TYR A 107 -9.04 6.55 -0.30
N LEU A 108 -8.81 5.71 0.70
CA LEU A 108 -7.53 5.02 0.91
C LEU A 108 -7.70 3.60 0.42
N MET A 109 -6.88 3.19 -0.54
CA MET A 109 -7.03 1.89 -1.20
C MET A 109 -5.70 1.18 -1.32
N GLY A 110 -5.76 -0.15 -1.33
CA GLY A 110 -4.59 -0.97 -1.57
C GLY A 110 -5.01 -2.35 -2.07
N THR A 111 -4.05 -3.11 -2.57
CA THR A 111 -4.29 -4.49 -2.98
C THR A 111 -3.51 -5.44 -2.08
N VAL A 112 -4.12 -6.57 -1.76
CA VAL A 112 -3.51 -7.61 -0.93
C VAL A 112 -3.81 -8.96 -1.55
N SER A 113 -2.81 -9.85 -1.57
CA SER A 113 -3.04 -11.24 -1.93
C SER A 113 -3.98 -11.88 -0.92
N PRO A 114 -5.05 -12.58 -1.36
CA PRO A 114 -5.92 -13.31 -0.43
C PRO A 114 -5.18 -14.35 0.41
N SER A 115 -4.05 -14.86 -0.07
CA SER A 115 -3.23 -15.83 0.67
C SER A 115 -2.37 -15.16 1.75
N ASN A 116 -2.23 -13.84 1.74
CA ASN A 116 -1.48 -13.11 2.75
C ASN A 116 -2.41 -12.69 3.90
N ALA A 117 -2.79 -13.66 4.73
CA ALA A 117 -3.73 -13.45 5.82
C ALA A 117 -3.26 -12.37 6.82
N ALA A 118 -1.96 -12.30 7.07
CA ALA A 118 -1.41 -11.30 7.98
C ALA A 118 -1.61 -9.88 7.46
N SER A 119 -1.39 -9.65 6.18
CA SER A 119 -1.60 -8.34 5.57
C SER A 119 -3.08 -7.97 5.50
N VAL A 120 -3.93 -8.91 5.11
CA VAL A 120 -5.39 -8.71 5.12
C VAL A 120 -5.84 -8.26 6.50
N LYS A 121 -5.39 -8.96 7.55
CA LYS A 121 -5.72 -8.61 8.94
C LYS A 121 -5.21 -7.22 9.32
N SER A 122 -3.99 -6.87 8.91
CA SER A 122 -3.42 -5.54 9.19
C SER A 122 -4.28 -4.43 8.60
N PHE A 123 -4.74 -4.59 7.35
CA PHE A 123 -5.65 -3.63 6.72
C PHE A 123 -6.99 -3.58 7.46
N GLU A 124 -7.59 -4.74 7.77
CA GLU A 124 -8.87 -4.80 8.46
C GLU A 124 -8.79 -4.17 9.85
N ASP A 125 -7.72 -4.43 10.59
CA ASP A 125 -7.50 -3.82 11.93
C ASP A 125 -7.38 -2.30 11.86
N CYS A 126 -6.97 -1.77 10.70
CA CYS A 126 -6.88 -0.31 10.46
C CYS A 126 -8.17 0.27 9.88
N GLY A 127 -9.22 -0.53 9.73
CA GLY A 127 -10.54 -0.06 9.29
C GLY A 127 -10.80 -0.20 7.80
N TYR A 128 -9.92 -0.87 7.06
CA TYR A 128 -10.16 -1.16 5.64
C TYR A 128 -11.09 -2.36 5.50
N GLN A 129 -11.82 -2.40 4.39
CA GLN A 129 -12.69 -3.53 4.04
C GLN A 129 -12.35 -4.01 2.64
N VAL A 130 -12.54 -5.31 2.40
CA VAL A 130 -12.46 -5.86 1.05
C VAL A 130 -13.69 -5.40 0.27
N VAL A 131 -13.48 -4.60 -0.77
CA VAL A 131 -14.57 -4.08 -1.61
C VAL A 131 -14.70 -4.84 -2.92
N ARG A 132 -13.65 -5.54 -3.33
CA ARG A 132 -13.65 -6.37 -4.52
C ARG A 132 -12.49 -7.34 -4.48
N THR A 133 -12.67 -8.51 -5.11
CA THR A 133 -11.60 -9.48 -5.34
C THR A 133 -11.55 -9.77 -6.83
N GLN A 134 -10.39 -9.58 -7.46
CA GLN A 134 -10.24 -9.76 -8.90
C GLN A 134 -8.80 -10.08 -9.26
N GLU A 135 -8.60 -10.53 -10.49
CA GLU A 135 -7.26 -10.67 -11.04
C GLU A 135 -6.70 -9.32 -11.43
N LYS A 136 -5.43 -9.06 -11.08
CA LYS A 136 -4.68 -7.87 -11.43
C LYS A 136 -3.24 -8.26 -11.76
N TYR A 137 -2.47 -7.32 -12.27
CA TYR A 137 -1.02 -7.49 -12.47
C TYR A 137 -0.67 -8.75 -13.27
N GLY A 138 -1.41 -9.01 -14.34
CA GLY A 138 -1.13 -10.16 -15.21
C GLY A 138 -1.69 -11.49 -14.70
N GLY A 139 -2.79 -11.46 -13.96
CA GLY A 139 -3.50 -12.66 -13.55
C GLY A 139 -3.33 -13.05 -12.08
N LEU A 140 -2.77 -12.17 -11.27
CA LEU A 140 -2.65 -12.40 -9.83
C LEU A 140 -3.95 -12.03 -9.14
N LEU A 141 -4.51 -12.97 -8.35
CA LEU A 141 -5.72 -12.69 -7.57
C LEU A 141 -5.40 -11.70 -6.44
N ARG A 142 -6.20 -10.65 -6.32
CA ARG A 142 -6.02 -9.61 -5.32
C ARG A 142 -7.34 -9.16 -4.72
N HIS A 143 -7.33 -8.94 -3.40
CA HIS A 143 -8.36 -8.15 -2.74
C HIS A 143 -8.06 -6.69 -2.97
N ILE A 144 -9.07 -5.91 -3.33
CA ILE A 144 -9.00 -4.44 -3.27
C ILE A 144 -9.56 -4.05 -1.90
N MET A 145 -8.71 -3.43 -1.08
CA MET A 145 -9.05 -2.96 0.26
C MET A 145 -9.32 -1.47 0.18
N MET A 146 -10.33 -1.00 0.88
CA MET A 146 -10.66 0.44 0.90
C MET A 146 -11.09 0.89 2.28
N LYS A 147 -10.69 2.11 2.61
CA LYS A 147 -11.17 2.86 3.77
C LYS A 147 -11.51 4.27 3.33
N GLU A 148 -12.66 4.80 3.78
CA GLU A 148 -12.93 6.22 3.64
C GLU A 148 -12.34 6.95 4.85
N LYS A 149 -11.49 7.94 4.57
CA LYS A 149 -10.85 8.73 5.60
C LYS A 149 -11.80 9.85 6.03
N ASP A 150 -11.97 10.03 7.33
CA ASP A 150 -12.67 11.17 7.87
C ASP A 150 -11.86 12.45 7.63
N ALA A 151 -12.56 13.51 7.24
CA ALA A 151 -11.93 14.78 6.94
C ALA A 151 -11.30 15.44 8.17
#